data_bb066c630b6cbe971cc251be5d20531b
#
_entry.id   bb066c630b6cbe971cc251be5d20531b
#
_cell.length_a   1.000
_cell.length_b   1.000
_cell.length_c   1.000
_cell.angle_alpha   90.00
_cell.angle_beta   90.00
_cell.angle_gamma   90.00
#
_symmetry.space_group_name_H-M   'P 1'
#
loop_
_entity.id
_entity.type
_entity.pdbx_description
1 polymer ?
#
loop_
_entity_poly.entity_id
_entity_poly.type
_entity_poly.pdbx_seq_one_letter_code
_entity_poly.pdbx_strand_id
1 'polypeptide(L)'
;MRRDGNYAAVRPGSSMTGGDKMQMTDRNGNTDKLNQMMDEYGKGPVCIAFSGGVDSSLLLKIACDNGRKYKTPVYAVTFNTMLHPACDLDTAKKVARELGAEHVVIQVDELEMEGMRDNPPERCYLCKKHLFTALLDFAREKGITCILDGTNEDDTHVYRPGIRALKELGIISPLALCHITKREVKELSSAFGISVASRPSTPCMATRLPYGTKLDY
;
A
#
# COMPACT_ATOMS: atom_id res chain seq x y z
N MET A 1 -31.06 25.26 -51.59
CA MET A 1 -30.92 25.60 -50.17
C MET A 1 -30.08 24.58 -49.47
N ARG A 2 -28.78 24.89 -49.30
CA ARG A 2 -27.81 24.03 -48.58
C ARG A 2 -27.68 24.57 -47.16
N ARG A 3 -27.83 23.71 -46.14
CA ARG A 3 -27.60 24.05 -44.73
C ARG A 3 -26.22 23.52 -44.36
N ASP A 4 -25.30 24.42 -44.14
CA ASP A 4 -23.97 24.12 -43.66
C ASP A 4 -23.99 23.83 -42.18
N GLY A 5 -23.73 22.60 -41.78
CA GLY A 5 -23.57 22.16 -40.41
C GLY A 5 -22.15 22.42 -39.90
N ASN A 6 -22.02 23.38 -39.00
CA ASN A 6 -20.78 23.78 -38.37
C ASN A 6 -20.40 22.77 -37.27
N TYR A 7 -19.49 21.82 -37.53
CA TYR A 7 -18.93 20.95 -36.52
C TYR A 7 -17.68 21.60 -35.91
N ALA A 8 -17.84 22.13 -34.71
CA ALA A 8 -16.70 22.60 -33.91
C ALA A 8 -15.87 21.39 -33.46
N ALA A 9 -14.63 21.30 -33.91
CA ALA A 9 -13.66 20.30 -33.49
C ALA A 9 -13.28 20.58 -32.03
N VAL A 10 -13.65 19.63 -31.14
CA VAL A 10 -13.17 19.59 -29.75
C VAL A 10 -11.67 19.24 -29.78
N ARG A 11 -10.82 20.18 -29.38
CA ARG A 11 -9.39 19.91 -29.20
C ARG A 11 -9.21 18.91 -28.04
N PRO A 12 -8.37 17.86 -28.16
CA PRO A 12 -8.07 17.01 -27.03
C PRO A 12 -7.31 17.83 -25.97
N GLY A 13 -7.83 17.79 -24.73
CA GLY A 13 -7.23 18.46 -23.58
C GLY A 13 -5.78 17.98 -23.36
N SER A 14 -4.90 18.94 -23.11
CA SER A 14 -3.50 18.67 -22.75
C SER A 14 -3.45 17.76 -21.52
N SER A 15 -2.81 16.59 -21.66
CA SER A 15 -2.54 15.71 -20.53
C SER A 15 -1.63 16.44 -19.55
N MET A 16 -2.13 16.67 -18.32
CA MET A 16 -1.31 17.22 -17.23
C MET A 16 -0.12 16.29 -16.95
N THR A 17 1.07 16.84 -16.87
CA THR A 17 2.28 16.12 -16.50
C THR A 17 2.20 15.71 -15.01
N GLY A 18 2.89 14.62 -14.61
CA GLY A 18 2.83 14.11 -13.23
C GLY A 18 3.19 15.16 -12.15
N GLY A 19 4.04 16.14 -12.47
CA GLY A 19 4.40 17.24 -11.58
C GLY A 19 3.25 18.21 -11.28
N ASP A 20 2.44 18.54 -12.28
CA ASP A 20 1.30 19.45 -12.11
C ASP A 20 0.17 18.85 -11.27
N LYS A 21 0.01 17.52 -11.32
CA LYS A 21 -1.02 16.82 -10.53
C LYS A 21 -0.72 16.77 -9.04
N MET A 22 0.55 16.83 -8.67
CA MET A 22 1.02 16.71 -7.28
C MET A 22 0.93 18.02 -6.50
N GLN A 23 1.00 19.17 -7.18
CA GLN A 23 0.90 20.51 -6.55
C GLN A 23 -0.53 20.86 -6.09
N MET A 24 -1.56 20.14 -6.56
CA MET A 24 -2.96 20.49 -6.29
C MET A 24 -3.46 20.15 -4.86
N THR A 25 -2.74 19.35 -4.07
CA THR A 25 -3.22 18.84 -2.78
C THR A 25 -2.35 19.20 -1.57
N ASP A 26 -1.19 19.81 -1.76
CA ASP A 26 -0.25 20.07 -0.66
C ASP A 26 -0.50 21.43 0.02
N ARG A 27 -1.40 21.44 1.00
CA ARG A 27 -1.62 22.63 1.85
C ARG A 27 -0.60 22.75 2.98
N ASN A 28 0.16 21.71 3.31
CA ASN A 28 1.02 21.65 4.50
C ASN A 28 2.48 21.22 4.21
N GLY A 29 2.90 21.07 2.97
CA GLY A 29 4.23 20.56 2.61
C GLY A 29 4.44 19.05 2.92
N ASN A 30 3.38 18.32 3.29
CA ASN A 30 3.48 16.90 3.65
C ASN A 30 3.72 16.02 2.44
N THR A 31 3.11 16.34 1.30
CA THR A 31 3.31 15.64 0.04
C THR A 31 4.75 15.80 -0.47
N ASP A 32 5.31 17.01 -0.34
CA ASP A 32 6.71 17.27 -0.71
C ASP A 32 7.68 16.48 0.17
N LYS A 33 7.40 16.39 1.49
CA LYS A 33 8.17 15.56 2.41
C LYS A 33 8.10 14.07 2.02
N LEU A 34 6.89 13.57 1.68
CA LEU A 34 6.71 12.20 1.22
C LEU A 34 7.53 11.94 -0.04
N ASN A 35 7.47 12.85 -1.02
CA ASN A 35 8.22 12.72 -2.26
C ASN A 35 9.72 12.71 -2.02
N GLN A 36 10.22 13.62 -1.21
CA GLN A 36 11.65 13.68 -0.87
C GLN A 36 12.10 12.38 -0.17
N MET A 37 11.31 11.90 0.81
CA MET A 37 11.60 10.66 1.52
C MET A 37 11.61 9.45 0.57
N MET A 38 10.61 9.34 -0.28
CA MET A 38 10.50 8.23 -1.24
C MET A 38 11.54 8.31 -2.35
N ASP A 39 12.00 9.50 -2.73
CA ASP A 39 13.11 9.71 -3.66
C ASP A 39 14.43 9.16 -3.08
N GLU A 40 14.72 9.45 -1.81
CA GLU A 40 15.89 8.89 -1.11
C GLU A 40 15.84 7.36 -1.04
N TYR A 41 14.68 6.79 -0.67
CA TYR A 41 14.53 5.33 -0.62
C TYR A 41 14.65 4.69 -2.01
N GLY A 42 14.18 5.35 -3.06
CA GLY A 42 14.24 4.86 -4.43
C GLY A 42 15.65 4.73 -5.00
N LYS A 43 16.68 5.30 -4.37
CA LYS A 43 18.09 5.15 -4.78
C LYS A 43 18.62 3.72 -4.61
N GLY A 44 17.92 2.88 -3.85
CA GLY A 44 18.22 1.46 -3.65
C GLY A 44 17.00 0.57 -3.88
N PRO A 45 17.16 -0.76 -3.75
CA PRO A 45 16.04 -1.70 -3.79
C PRO A 45 15.03 -1.40 -2.68
N VAL A 46 13.74 -1.41 -3.03
CA VAL A 46 12.63 -1.15 -2.09
C VAL A 46 11.69 -2.35 -2.06
N CYS A 47 11.26 -2.74 -0.86
CA CYS A 47 10.22 -3.73 -0.62
C CYS A 47 9.01 -3.06 0.03
N ILE A 48 7.82 -3.27 -0.53
CA ILE A 48 6.56 -2.75 0.01
C ILE A 48 5.68 -3.91 0.45
N ALA A 49 5.26 -3.91 1.72
CA ALA A 49 4.18 -4.77 2.20
C ALA A 49 2.88 -4.34 1.52
N PHE A 50 2.46 -5.12 0.51
CA PHE A 50 1.48 -4.71 -0.47
C PHE A 50 0.18 -5.51 -0.34
N SER A 51 -0.88 -4.85 0.09
CA SER A 51 -2.21 -5.46 0.22
C SER A 51 -3.12 -5.25 -1.00
N GLY A 52 -2.71 -4.46 -1.99
CA GLY A 52 -3.59 -4.02 -3.08
C GLY A 52 -4.64 -2.98 -2.64
N GLY A 53 -4.59 -2.50 -1.40
CA GLY A 53 -5.39 -1.39 -0.91
C GLY A 53 -4.82 -0.03 -1.33
N VAL A 54 -5.63 1.05 -1.21
CA VAL A 54 -5.28 2.38 -1.74
C VAL A 54 -3.98 2.93 -1.15
N ASP A 55 -3.72 2.74 0.16
CA ASP A 55 -2.52 3.28 0.83
C ASP A 55 -1.24 2.64 0.29
N SER A 56 -1.17 1.31 0.29
CA SER A 56 -0.02 0.58 -0.22
C SER A 56 0.15 0.77 -1.73
N SER A 57 -0.93 1.01 -2.47
CA SER A 57 -0.87 1.28 -3.92
C SER A 57 -0.32 2.67 -4.22
N LEU A 58 -0.61 3.68 -3.39
CA LEU A 58 0.01 4.99 -3.51
C LEU A 58 1.53 4.91 -3.31
N LEU A 59 1.97 4.24 -2.24
CA LEU A 59 3.41 4.04 -2.00
C LEU A 59 4.07 3.26 -3.13
N LEU A 60 3.43 2.20 -3.62
CA LEU A 60 3.95 1.39 -4.72
C LEU A 60 4.09 2.21 -6.00
N LYS A 61 3.11 3.08 -6.31
CA LYS A 61 3.18 3.99 -7.46
C LYS A 61 4.40 4.90 -7.38
N ILE A 62 4.59 5.58 -6.24
CA ILE A 62 5.72 6.50 -6.05
C ILE A 62 7.05 5.73 -6.10
N ALA A 63 7.12 4.57 -5.44
CA ALA A 63 8.32 3.73 -5.47
C ALA A 63 8.66 3.25 -6.88
N CYS A 64 7.68 2.82 -7.68
CA CYS A 64 7.91 2.40 -9.06
C CYS A 64 8.35 3.56 -9.96
N ASP A 65 7.84 4.77 -9.75
CA ASP A 65 8.30 5.96 -10.48
C ASP A 65 9.78 6.23 -10.17
N ASN A 66 10.17 6.19 -8.89
CA ASN A 66 11.56 6.34 -8.47
C ASN A 66 12.44 5.17 -8.92
N GLY A 67 11.94 3.94 -8.86
CA GLY A 67 12.66 2.77 -9.36
C GLY A 67 13.00 2.89 -10.86
N ARG A 68 12.09 3.44 -11.66
CA ARG A 68 12.35 3.76 -13.08
C ARG A 68 13.41 4.85 -13.23
N LYS A 69 13.35 5.90 -12.41
CA LYS A 69 14.31 7.01 -12.40
C LYS A 69 15.73 6.54 -12.07
N TYR A 70 15.87 5.73 -11.03
CA TYR A 70 17.17 5.26 -10.50
C TYR A 70 17.60 3.89 -11.01
N LYS A 71 16.76 3.21 -11.80
CA LYS A 71 16.98 1.83 -12.30
C LYS A 71 17.17 0.82 -11.17
N THR A 72 16.39 0.95 -10.11
CA THR A 72 16.39 0.09 -8.94
C THR A 72 15.15 -0.80 -8.90
N PRO A 73 15.24 -2.05 -8.41
CA PRO A 73 14.10 -2.94 -8.33
C PRO A 73 13.13 -2.51 -7.22
N VAL A 74 11.83 -2.68 -7.49
CA VAL A 74 10.75 -2.44 -6.53
C VAL A 74 9.93 -3.72 -6.38
N TYR A 75 9.89 -4.25 -5.17
CA TYR A 75 9.15 -5.47 -4.83
C TYR A 75 7.84 -5.12 -4.14
N ALA A 76 6.74 -5.61 -4.68
CA ALA A 76 5.42 -5.58 -4.06
C ALA A 76 5.16 -6.96 -3.43
N VAL A 77 5.23 -7.08 -2.11
CA VAL A 77 5.08 -8.36 -1.41
C VAL A 77 3.71 -8.44 -0.77
N THR A 78 2.91 -9.41 -1.22
CA THR A 78 1.56 -9.67 -0.73
C THR A 78 1.54 -10.98 0.07
N PHE A 79 0.95 -10.94 1.25
CA PHE A 79 0.68 -12.16 2.00
C PHE A 79 -0.63 -12.78 1.52
N ASN A 80 -0.58 -14.04 1.11
CA ASN A 80 -1.76 -14.84 0.87
C ASN A 80 -2.08 -15.63 2.14
N THR A 81 -3.19 -15.28 2.76
CA THR A 81 -3.54 -15.75 4.10
C THR A 81 -4.99 -16.23 4.14
N MET A 82 -5.32 -17.09 5.09
CA MET A 82 -6.68 -17.62 5.27
C MET A 82 -7.68 -16.56 5.75
N LEU A 83 -7.20 -15.57 6.51
CA LEU A 83 -8.05 -14.55 7.13
C LEU A 83 -8.31 -13.32 6.24
N HIS A 84 -7.77 -13.31 5.01
CA HIS A 84 -8.05 -12.25 4.03
C HIS A 84 -8.83 -12.81 2.85
N PRO A 85 -9.78 -12.04 2.27
CA PRO A 85 -10.52 -12.49 1.10
C PRO A 85 -9.62 -12.77 -0.11
N ALA A 86 -9.87 -13.85 -0.82
CA ALA A 86 -9.09 -14.23 -2.01
C ALA A 86 -9.11 -13.13 -3.12
N CYS A 87 -10.20 -12.37 -3.24
CA CYS A 87 -10.29 -11.26 -4.20
C CYS A 87 -9.30 -10.12 -3.92
N ASP A 88 -8.73 -10.05 -2.72
CA ASP A 88 -7.69 -9.07 -2.39
C ASP A 88 -6.36 -9.43 -3.06
N LEU A 89 -6.02 -10.73 -3.11
CA LEU A 89 -4.83 -11.20 -3.82
C LEU A 89 -4.90 -10.93 -5.33
N ASP A 90 -6.06 -11.16 -5.95
CA ASP A 90 -6.24 -10.90 -7.39
C ASP A 90 -6.14 -9.40 -7.70
N THR A 91 -6.70 -8.56 -6.82
CA THR A 91 -6.54 -7.11 -6.91
C THR A 91 -5.08 -6.70 -6.77
N ALA A 92 -4.37 -7.25 -5.79
CA ALA A 92 -2.94 -6.96 -5.58
C ALA A 92 -2.12 -7.33 -6.82
N LYS A 93 -2.31 -8.54 -7.38
CA LYS A 93 -1.65 -8.98 -8.63
C LYS A 93 -1.90 -8.02 -9.79
N LYS A 94 -3.16 -7.59 -9.96
CA LYS A 94 -3.55 -6.66 -11.02
C LYS A 94 -2.85 -5.31 -10.85
N VAL A 95 -2.93 -4.70 -9.68
CA VAL A 95 -2.36 -3.37 -9.41
C VAL A 95 -0.84 -3.39 -9.46
N ALA A 96 -0.18 -4.41 -8.91
CA ALA A 96 1.28 -4.54 -9.00
C ALA A 96 1.75 -4.58 -10.46
N ARG A 97 1.04 -5.31 -11.34
CA ARG A 97 1.31 -5.36 -12.78
C ARG A 97 1.08 -4.00 -13.46
N GLU A 98 -0.03 -3.31 -13.14
CA GLU A 98 -0.36 -1.98 -13.67
C GLU A 98 0.73 -0.96 -13.33
N LEU A 99 1.32 -1.05 -12.14
CA LEU A 99 2.34 -0.12 -11.65
C LEU A 99 3.77 -0.52 -12.08
N GLY A 100 3.96 -1.77 -12.54
CA GLY A 100 5.25 -2.27 -13.03
C GLY A 100 6.20 -2.72 -11.91
N ALA A 101 5.69 -3.21 -10.78
CA ALA A 101 6.48 -3.78 -9.69
C ALA A 101 6.74 -5.28 -9.88
N GLU A 102 7.83 -5.79 -9.30
CA GLU A 102 8.01 -7.22 -9.10
C GLU A 102 7.08 -7.70 -8.00
N HIS A 103 6.06 -8.49 -8.38
CA HIS A 103 5.06 -8.96 -7.41
C HIS A 103 5.45 -10.32 -6.84
N VAL A 104 5.57 -10.39 -5.53
CA VAL A 104 5.88 -11.60 -4.77
C VAL A 104 4.71 -11.94 -3.85
N VAL A 105 4.36 -13.23 -3.78
CA VAL A 105 3.31 -13.73 -2.88
C VAL A 105 3.92 -14.67 -1.87
N ILE A 106 3.82 -14.33 -0.59
CA ILE A 106 4.22 -15.20 0.52
C ILE A 106 2.98 -15.89 1.06
N GLN A 107 2.98 -17.22 1.07
CA GLN A 107 1.90 -18.02 1.66
C GLN A 107 2.10 -18.08 3.17
N VAL A 108 1.06 -17.77 3.92
CA VAL A 108 1.07 -17.83 5.38
C VAL A 108 -0.25 -18.37 5.88
N ASP A 109 -0.17 -19.35 6.76
CA ASP A 109 -1.33 -19.81 7.52
C ASP A 109 -1.28 -19.21 8.93
N GLU A 110 -2.11 -18.22 9.18
CA GLU A 110 -2.15 -17.56 10.50
C GLU A 110 -2.71 -18.49 11.59
N LEU A 111 -3.49 -19.50 11.23
CA LEU A 111 -4.07 -20.43 12.21
C LEU A 111 -3.05 -21.45 12.73
N GLU A 112 -1.90 -21.60 12.08
CA GLU A 112 -0.77 -22.39 12.60
C GLU A 112 0.04 -21.64 13.68
N MET A 113 -0.17 -20.32 13.83
CA MET A 113 0.51 -19.54 14.85
C MET A 113 -0.02 -19.85 16.24
N GLU A 114 0.90 -19.99 17.21
CA GLU A 114 0.56 -20.20 18.61
C GLU A 114 -0.36 -19.09 19.14
N GLY A 115 -1.47 -19.46 19.75
CA GLY A 115 -2.46 -18.56 20.32
C GLY A 115 -3.37 -17.85 19.31
N MET A 116 -3.15 -17.97 17.99
CA MET A 116 -3.97 -17.28 17.00
C MET A 116 -5.38 -17.86 16.89
N ARG A 117 -5.52 -19.17 17.05
CA ARG A 117 -6.82 -19.87 17.02
C ARG A 117 -7.79 -19.41 18.10
N ASP A 118 -7.28 -18.89 19.22
CA ASP A 118 -8.10 -18.40 20.32
C ASP A 118 -8.61 -16.95 20.08
N ASN A 119 -8.30 -16.37 18.92
CA ASN A 119 -8.72 -15.02 18.53
C ASN A 119 -8.49 -13.97 19.65
N PRO A 120 -7.26 -13.83 20.15
CA PRO A 120 -6.97 -12.97 21.30
C PRO A 120 -7.09 -11.47 20.93
N PRO A 121 -7.22 -10.58 21.93
CA PRO A 121 -7.21 -9.13 21.69
C PRO A 121 -5.97 -8.65 20.92
N GLU A 122 -4.81 -9.26 21.16
CA GLU A 122 -3.54 -8.97 20.50
C GLU A 122 -3.36 -9.64 19.14
N ARG A 123 -4.39 -10.33 18.59
CA ARG A 123 -4.26 -11.06 17.31
C ARG A 123 -3.62 -10.24 16.19
N CYS A 124 -3.97 -8.94 16.09
CA CYS A 124 -3.40 -8.09 15.04
C CYS A 124 -1.90 -7.83 15.22
N TYR A 125 -1.42 -7.77 16.47
CA TYR A 125 0.02 -7.68 16.76
C TYR A 125 0.72 -8.99 16.42
N LEU A 126 0.19 -10.12 16.86
CA LEU A 126 0.76 -11.46 16.59
C LEU A 126 0.84 -11.73 15.08
N CYS A 127 -0.28 -11.54 14.37
CA CYS A 127 -0.37 -11.71 12.93
C CYS A 127 0.64 -10.82 12.22
N LYS A 128 0.65 -9.50 12.45
CA LYS A 128 1.60 -8.60 11.81
C LYS A 128 3.05 -8.97 12.13
N LYS A 129 3.36 -9.31 13.36
CA LYS A 129 4.72 -9.72 13.73
C LYS A 129 5.19 -10.93 12.93
N HIS A 130 4.34 -11.92 12.77
CA HIS A 130 4.64 -13.13 12.00
C HIS A 130 4.81 -12.82 10.50
N LEU A 131 3.81 -12.16 9.90
CA LEU A 131 3.84 -11.80 8.48
C LEU A 131 5.08 -10.97 8.12
N PHE A 132 5.38 -9.96 8.92
CA PHE A 132 6.51 -9.07 8.64
C PHE A 132 7.87 -9.71 8.97
N THR A 133 7.93 -10.72 9.85
CA THR A 133 9.14 -11.53 10.00
C THR A 133 9.44 -12.29 8.72
N ALA A 134 8.44 -12.93 8.11
CA ALA A 134 8.60 -13.61 6.81
C ALA A 134 9.00 -12.62 5.69
N LEU A 135 8.47 -11.38 5.73
CA LEU A 135 8.87 -10.34 4.79
C LEU A 135 10.34 -9.92 4.97
N LEU A 136 10.79 -9.78 6.22
CA LEU A 136 12.18 -9.46 6.54
C LEU A 136 13.14 -10.56 6.06
N ASP A 137 12.76 -11.83 6.18
CA ASP A 137 13.56 -12.94 5.69
C ASP A 137 13.68 -12.89 4.16
N PHE A 138 12.58 -12.69 3.44
CA PHE A 138 12.60 -12.45 2.00
C PHE A 138 13.49 -11.24 1.61
N ALA A 139 13.33 -10.13 2.31
CA ALA A 139 14.11 -8.92 2.03
C ALA A 139 15.61 -9.15 2.26
N ARG A 140 15.98 -9.88 3.31
CA ARG A 140 17.39 -10.25 3.61
C ARG A 140 17.97 -11.12 2.51
N GLU A 141 17.24 -12.11 2.01
CA GLU A 141 17.67 -12.96 0.87
C GLU A 141 17.93 -12.14 -0.40
N LYS A 142 17.17 -11.08 -0.61
CA LYS A 142 17.32 -10.15 -1.75
C LYS A 142 18.29 -9.00 -1.52
N GLY A 143 18.89 -8.89 -0.33
CA GLY A 143 19.78 -7.78 0.04
C GLY A 143 19.04 -6.44 0.14
N ILE A 144 17.73 -6.44 0.47
CA ILE A 144 16.90 -5.25 0.59
C ILE A 144 16.87 -4.80 2.05
N THR A 145 17.18 -3.54 2.30
CA THR A 145 17.16 -2.96 3.65
C THR A 145 16.00 -1.96 3.84
N CYS A 146 15.41 -1.48 2.76
CA CYS A 146 14.29 -0.54 2.79
C CYS A 146 12.96 -1.29 2.65
N ILE A 147 12.23 -1.42 3.77
CA ILE A 147 10.95 -2.12 3.82
C ILE A 147 9.87 -1.17 4.31
N LEU A 148 8.87 -0.97 3.48
CA LEU A 148 7.82 0.03 3.67
C LEU A 148 6.45 -0.61 3.87
N ASP A 149 5.58 0.06 4.66
CA ASP A 149 4.17 -0.30 4.78
C ASP A 149 3.24 0.90 4.56
N GLY A 150 1.98 0.63 4.29
CA GLY A 150 0.95 1.62 3.96
C GLY A 150 0.22 2.21 5.16
N THR A 151 0.76 2.16 6.38
CA THR A 151 0.16 2.82 7.54
C THR A 151 0.15 4.34 7.32
N ASN A 152 -1.03 4.97 7.39
CA ASN A 152 -1.22 6.41 7.20
C ASN A 152 -1.40 7.14 8.54
N GLU A 153 -1.55 8.48 8.50
CA GLU A 153 -1.68 9.31 9.70
C GLU A 153 -2.89 8.91 10.56
N ASP A 154 -4.07 8.72 9.95
CA ASP A 154 -5.29 8.40 10.70
C ASP A 154 -5.17 7.06 11.47
N ASP A 155 -4.36 6.12 10.95
CA ASP A 155 -4.10 4.84 11.60
C ASP A 155 -3.33 4.99 12.91
N THR A 156 -2.58 6.08 13.11
CA THR A 156 -1.79 6.33 14.32
C THR A 156 -2.64 6.84 15.49
N HIS A 157 -3.83 7.34 15.21
CA HIS A 157 -4.75 7.92 16.20
C HIS A 157 -5.82 6.94 16.71
N VAL A 158 -5.81 5.70 16.23
CA VAL A 158 -6.74 4.66 16.64
C VAL A 158 -6.01 3.46 17.24
N TYR A 159 -6.71 2.68 18.07
CA TYR A 159 -6.12 1.47 18.65
C TYR A 159 -5.81 0.44 17.55
N ARG A 160 -4.53 0.34 17.20
CA ARG A 160 -4.01 -0.63 16.20
C ARG A 160 -2.79 -1.36 16.75
N PRO A 161 -2.97 -2.45 17.48
CA PRO A 161 -1.86 -3.18 18.11
C PRO A 161 -0.81 -3.67 17.09
N GLY A 162 -1.20 -3.87 15.83
CA GLY A 162 -0.27 -4.24 14.77
C GLY A 162 0.81 -3.18 14.47
N ILE A 163 0.58 -1.90 14.74
CA ILE A 163 1.59 -0.84 14.55
C ILE A 163 2.80 -1.05 15.47
N ARG A 164 2.58 -1.61 16.68
CA ARG A 164 3.68 -1.96 17.59
C ARG A 164 4.63 -2.98 16.97
N ALA A 165 4.08 -4.01 16.31
CA ALA A 165 4.90 -5.00 15.61
C ALA A 165 5.76 -4.38 14.49
N LEU A 166 5.19 -3.45 13.70
CA LEU A 166 5.94 -2.76 12.66
C LEU A 166 7.13 -1.97 13.22
N LYS A 167 6.91 -1.23 14.32
CA LYS A 167 7.97 -0.46 14.99
C LYS A 167 9.07 -1.36 15.54
N GLU A 168 8.70 -2.48 16.22
CA GLU A 168 9.65 -3.45 16.73
C GLU A 168 10.52 -4.10 15.65
N LEU A 169 9.96 -4.28 14.45
CA LEU A 169 10.62 -4.89 13.31
C LEU A 169 11.36 -3.88 12.41
N GLY A 170 11.33 -2.59 12.74
CA GLY A 170 12.01 -1.56 11.97
C GLY A 170 11.38 -1.28 10.60
N ILE A 171 10.09 -1.59 10.43
CA ILE A 171 9.35 -1.30 9.21
C ILE A 171 9.03 0.19 9.15
N ILE A 172 9.22 0.78 7.98
CA ILE A 172 9.04 2.21 7.77
C ILE A 172 7.62 2.47 7.22
N SER A 173 6.92 3.45 7.81
CA SER A 173 5.57 3.86 7.40
C SER A 173 5.59 5.29 6.84
N PRO A 174 5.97 5.51 5.56
CA PRO A 174 6.22 6.85 5.01
C PRO A 174 5.00 7.77 5.09
N LEU A 175 3.79 7.24 4.88
CA LEU A 175 2.56 8.04 4.94
C LEU A 175 2.33 8.60 6.35
N ALA A 176 2.51 7.78 7.39
CA ALA A 176 2.39 8.23 8.78
C ALA A 176 3.51 9.20 9.16
N LEU A 177 4.76 8.92 8.77
CA LEU A 177 5.91 9.79 9.05
C LEU A 177 5.79 11.18 8.40
N CYS A 178 5.11 11.25 7.27
CA CYS A 178 4.86 12.50 6.55
C CYS A 178 3.47 13.10 6.86
N HIS A 179 2.74 12.57 7.85
CA HIS A 179 1.41 13.02 8.25
C HIS A 179 0.39 13.04 7.11
N ILE A 180 0.48 12.07 6.19
CA ILE A 180 -0.47 11.91 5.09
C ILE A 180 -1.72 11.20 5.60
N THR A 181 -2.85 11.90 5.57
CA THR A 181 -4.16 11.39 5.99
C THR A 181 -4.76 10.45 4.95
N LYS A 182 -5.74 9.64 5.36
CA LYS A 182 -6.49 8.77 4.45
C LYS A 182 -7.19 9.53 3.32
N ARG A 183 -7.64 10.75 3.59
CA ARG A 183 -8.23 11.63 2.60
C ARG A 183 -7.20 12.01 1.54
N GLU A 184 -6.03 12.47 1.95
CA GLU A 184 -4.93 12.85 1.05
C GLU A 184 -4.44 11.64 0.23
N VAL A 185 -4.35 10.44 0.84
CA VAL A 185 -4.05 9.21 0.11
C VAL A 185 -5.02 8.98 -1.04
N LYS A 186 -6.33 9.14 -0.82
CA LYS A 186 -7.35 8.96 -1.87
C LYS A 186 -7.25 10.03 -2.95
N GLU A 187 -7.04 11.29 -2.57
CA GLU A 187 -6.87 12.43 -3.48
C GLU A 187 -5.66 12.21 -4.39
N LEU A 188 -4.49 11.90 -3.81
CA LEU A 188 -3.26 11.59 -4.53
C LEU A 188 -3.42 10.36 -5.44
N SER A 189 -4.02 9.28 -4.92
CA SER A 189 -4.25 8.06 -5.71
C SER A 189 -5.14 8.32 -6.91
N SER A 190 -6.18 9.15 -6.76
CA SER A 190 -7.04 9.55 -7.86
C SER A 190 -6.30 10.42 -8.87
N ALA A 191 -5.47 11.36 -8.41
CA ALA A 191 -4.65 12.21 -9.28
C ALA A 191 -3.64 11.40 -10.10
N PHE A 192 -3.06 10.35 -9.50
CA PHE A 192 -2.17 9.42 -10.20
C PHE A 192 -2.89 8.39 -11.09
N GLY A 193 -4.23 8.36 -11.07
CA GLY A 193 -5.03 7.40 -11.86
C GLY A 193 -4.88 5.96 -11.39
N ILE A 194 -4.65 5.73 -10.08
CA ILE A 194 -4.52 4.40 -9.50
C ILE A 194 -5.92 3.73 -9.51
N SER A 195 -6.02 2.52 -10.10
CA SER A 195 -7.29 1.83 -10.33
C SER A 195 -8.10 1.53 -9.06
N VAL A 196 -7.45 1.49 -7.89
CA VAL A 196 -8.06 1.21 -6.59
C VAL A 196 -8.27 2.46 -5.71
N ALA A 197 -8.15 3.67 -6.26
CA ALA A 197 -8.27 4.93 -5.50
C ALA A 197 -9.59 5.05 -4.72
N SER A 198 -10.70 4.54 -5.27
CA SER A 198 -12.03 4.57 -4.66
C SER A 198 -12.41 3.25 -3.96
N ARG A 199 -11.53 2.24 -3.96
CA ARG A 199 -11.84 0.94 -3.37
C ARG A 199 -12.01 1.06 -1.85
N PRO A 200 -13.09 0.51 -1.27
CA PRO A 200 -13.24 0.43 0.17
C PRO A 200 -12.20 -0.52 0.78
N SER A 201 -11.81 -0.27 2.02
CA SER A 201 -10.95 -1.19 2.76
C SER A 201 -11.71 -2.46 3.12
N THR A 202 -11.05 -3.61 2.97
CA THR A 202 -11.59 -4.91 3.37
C THR A 202 -10.92 -5.33 4.67
N PRO A 203 -11.64 -5.36 5.80
CA PRO A 203 -11.07 -5.81 7.07
C PRO A 203 -10.82 -7.32 7.06
N CYS A 204 -9.82 -7.76 7.83
CA CYS A 204 -9.53 -9.16 8.10
C CYS A 204 -10.79 -9.89 8.64
N MET A 205 -11.05 -11.11 8.20
CA MET A 205 -12.25 -11.86 8.57
C MET A 205 -12.35 -12.14 10.07
N ALA A 206 -11.23 -12.32 10.77
CA ALA A 206 -11.21 -12.47 12.22
C ALA A 206 -11.82 -11.27 12.97
N THR A 207 -11.85 -10.06 12.35
CA THR A 207 -12.48 -8.88 12.97
C THR A 207 -14.00 -8.96 13.03
N ARG A 208 -14.60 -9.88 12.31
CA ARG A 208 -16.06 -10.12 12.29
C ARG A 208 -16.53 -10.97 13.48
N LEU A 209 -15.59 -11.59 14.20
CA LEU A 209 -15.85 -12.47 15.33
C LEU A 209 -15.43 -11.79 16.64
N PRO A 210 -16.20 -11.95 17.72
CA PRO A 210 -15.79 -11.49 19.04
C PRO A 210 -14.43 -12.09 19.45
N TYR A 211 -13.67 -11.36 20.27
CA TYR A 211 -12.45 -11.92 20.87
C TYR A 211 -12.76 -13.17 21.68
N GLY A 212 -11.88 -14.13 21.69
CA GLY A 212 -12.05 -15.41 22.36
C GLY A 212 -12.91 -16.43 21.57
N THR A 213 -13.51 -16.06 20.42
CA THR A 213 -14.16 -17.03 19.54
C THR A 213 -13.08 -17.83 18.82
N LYS A 214 -13.10 -19.15 18.92
CA LYS A 214 -12.14 -20.00 18.20
C LYS A 214 -12.24 -19.80 16.69
N LEU A 215 -11.06 -19.60 16.07
CA LEU A 215 -10.90 -19.55 14.62
C LEU A 215 -10.56 -20.97 14.14
N ASP A 216 -11.30 -21.43 13.15
CA ASP A 216 -11.10 -22.73 12.52
C ASP A 216 -11.31 -22.62 11.00
N TYR A 217 -10.90 -23.69 10.24
CA TYR A 217 -11.02 -23.75 8.78
C TYR A 217 -12.49 -23.93 8.33
#